data_bb939df476ff2725bc5a52ef9fdf201c
#
_entry.id   bb939df476ff2725bc5a52ef9fdf201c
#
_cell.length_a   1.000
_cell.length_b   1.000
_cell.length_c   1.000
_cell.angle_alpha   90.00
_cell.angle_beta   90.00
_cell.angle_gamma   90.00
#
_symmetry.space_group_name_H-M   'P 1'
#
loop_
_entity.id
_entity.type
_entity.pdbx_description
1 polymer ?
#
loop_
_entity_poly.entity_id
_entity_poly.type
_entity_poly.pdbx_seq_one_letter_code
_entity_poly.pdbx_strand_id
1 'polypeptide(L)'
;MKTKKLLAAVLATMLVLTAVMLVACNNTDDMSNNIYEGKYATVADEKAVEQLQSDVQKLATDSVDKDGKPAALGYRLAITVKGSTQKDGTTVNIDGKIEGLLTTDEKQNVSAQLSATISASTKNPETNEEEAIAFKGNAWAFSESNKAYADIDFQMAGTKISGKYCFDLKELLGNAGIEINPGDIEIDEAMNQFKSILADTNTKIYVDGDNKYKIEATVDGTMVTAYLFKTKDGNICFKLEGTADGLAVSVDLRPTQDKVKSPEKTDEYGKFDGKLPF
;
A
#
# COMPACT_ATOMS: atom_id res chain seq x y z
N MET A 1 20.69 6.92 -0.87
CA MET A 1 20.22 6.95 -2.26
C MET A 1 19.53 5.67 -2.71
N LYS A 2 19.98 4.47 -2.27
CA LYS A 2 19.37 3.16 -2.63
C LYS A 2 17.96 2.97 -2.07
N THR A 3 17.71 3.36 -0.81
CA THR A 3 16.40 3.23 -0.15
C THR A 3 15.29 4.03 -0.84
N LYS A 4 15.61 5.20 -1.42
CA LYS A 4 14.64 5.98 -2.21
C LYS A 4 14.26 5.28 -3.52
N LYS A 5 15.21 4.57 -4.16
CA LYS A 5 14.97 3.81 -5.38
C LYS A 5 14.15 2.55 -5.10
N LEU A 6 14.46 1.84 -3.99
CA LEU A 6 13.69 0.67 -3.57
C LEU A 6 12.25 1.06 -3.22
N LEU A 7 12.07 2.12 -2.43
CA LEU A 7 10.74 2.64 -2.10
C LEU A 7 9.98 3.08 -3.36
N ALA A 8 10.67 3.72 -4.31
CA ALA A 8 10.09 4.11 -5.60
C ALA A 8 9.76 2.89 -6.47
N ALA A 9 10.61 1.86 -6.51
CA ALA A 9 10.34 0.62 -7.24
C ALA A 9 9.17 -0.16 -6.61
N VAL A 10 9.15 -0.28 -5.27
CA VAL A 10 8.04 -0.88 -4.53
C VAL A 10 6.75 -0.08 -4.72
N LEU A 11 6.80 1.24 -4.65
CA LEU A 11 5.66 2.12 -4.92
C LEU A 11 5.22 2.06 -6.39
N ALA A 12 6.15 2.00 -7.34
CA ALA A 12 5.84 1.86 -8.76
C ALA A 12 5.22 0.49 -9.05
N THR A 13 5.79 -0.60 -8.52
CA THR A 13 5.19 -1.94 -8.63
C THR A 13 3.83 -2.01 -7.95
N MET A 14 3.65 -1.30 -6.84
CA MET A 14 2.36 -1.17 -6.16
C MET A 14 1.37 -0.36 -6.97
N LEU A 15 1.76 0.79 -7.50
CA LEU A 15 0.91 1.60 -8.38
C LEU A 15 0.50 0.81 -9.62
N VAL A 16 1.43 0.08 -10.19
CA VAL A 16 1.22 -0.80 -11.34
C VAL A 16 0.23 -1.92 -11.00
N LEU A 17 0.46 -2.63 -9.89
CA LEU A 17 -0.43 -3.71 -9.46
C LEU A 17 -1.76 -3.19 -8.91
N THR A 18 -1.80 -2.04 -8.24
CA THR A 18 -3.07 -1.41 -7.85
C THR A 18 -3.87 -0.92 -9.04
N ALA A 19 -3.23 -0.37 -10.06
CA ALA A 19 -3.90 0.00 -11.30
C ALA A 19 -4.51 -1.20 -12.02
N VAL A 20 -3.82 -2.34 -12.01
CA VAL A 20 -4.28 -3.59 -12.61
C VAL A 20 -5.32 -4.31 -11.73
N MET A 21 -5.27 -4.14 -10.39
CA MET A 21 -6.17 -4.82 -9.46
C MET A 21 -7.48 -4.09 -9.20
N LEU A 22 -7.79 -3.06 -9.93
CA LEU A 22 -8.97 -2.22 -9.72
C LEU A 22 -10.32 -2.90 -10.05
N VAL A 23 -10.44 -4.26 -10.04
CA VAL A 23 -11.73 -4.92 -10.30
C VAL A 23 -12.09 -6.02 -9.34
N ALA A 24 -13.34 -5.98 -9.03
CA ALA A 24 -14.25 -7.00 -8.52
C ALA A 24 -14.25 -7.25 -7.01
N CYS A 25 -15.44 -7.03 -6.48
CA CYS A 25 -15.81 -7.18 -5.08
C CYS A 25 -16.23 -8.60 -4.75
N ASN A 26 -15.63 -9.22 -3.75
CA ASN A 26 -16.33 -10.03 -2.77
C ASN A 26 -15.44 -10.31 -1.54
N ASN A 27 -16.05 -10.24 -0.38
CA ASN A 27 -15.49 -10.25 0.96
C ASN A 27 -14.24 -11.13 1.20
N THR A 28 -13.09 -10.47 1.36
CA THR A 28 -11.93 -10.99 2.08
C THR A 28 -11.60 -10.06 3.27
N ASP A 29 -12.62 -9.71 4.03
CA ASP A 29 -12.64 -8.54 4.94
C ASP A 29 -11.66 -8.60 6.12
N ASP A 30 -11.15 -9.76 6.45
CA ASP A 30 -10.27 -9.91 7.61
C ASP A 30 -8.79 -9.88 7.21
N MET A 31 -8.15 -8.70 7.40
CA MET A 31 -6.72 -8.54 7.19
C MET A 31 -5.86 -9.32 8.21
N SER A 32 -6.45 -9.83 9.30
CA SER A 32 -5.75 -10.65 10.29
C SER A 32 -5.46 -12.07 9.80
N ASN A 33 -6.24 -12.58 8.85
CA ASN A 33 -6.07 -13.91 8.30
C ASN A 33 -4.97 -13.94 7.25
N ASN A 34 -3.99 -14.83 7.40
CA ASN A 34 -2.97 -15.05 6.39
C ASN A 34 -3.50 -15.95 5.26
N ILE A 35 -4.21 -15.34 4.31
CA ILE A 35 -4.78 -16.05 3.14
C ILE A 35 -3.73 -16.57 2.17
N TYR A 36 -2.50 -16.09 2.29
CA TYR A 36 -1.37 -16.46 1.42
C TYR A 36 -0.60 -17.69 1.90
N GLU A 37 -0.92 -18.24 3.06
CA GLU A 37 -0.33 -19.51 3.50
C GLU A 37 -0.63 -20.62 2.51
N GLY A 38 0.40 -21.40 2.19
CA GLY A 38 0.28 -22.50 1.24
C GLY A 38 1.55 -23.33 1.13
N LYS A 39 1.44 -24.44 0.43
CA LYS A 39 2.56 -25.36 0.13
C LYS A 39 3.16 -25.03 -1.23
N TYR A 40 3.83 -23.91 -1.35
CA TYR A 40 4.49 -23.45 -2.57
C TYR A 40 5.72 -24.30 -2.93
N ALA A 41 5.53 -25.61 -3.12
CA ALA A 41 6.62 -26.54 -3.38
C ALA A 41 6.94 -26.74 -4.87
N THR A 42 6.03 -26.35 -5.74
CA THR A 42 6.14 -26.59 -7.20
C THR A 42 6.48 -25.30 -7.91
N VAL A 43 7.58 -25.31 -8.66
CA VAL A 43 7.90 -24.22 -9.60
C VAL A 43 6.83 -24.23 -10.70
N ALA A 44 6.28 -23.07 -10.99
CA ALA A 44 5.25 -22.93 -12.01
C ALA A 44 5.77 -23.39 -13.36
N ASP A 45 5.00 -24.23 -14.06
CA ASP A 45 5.23 -24.55 -15.45
C ASP A 45 4.77 -23.38 -16.37
N GLU A 46 5.12 -23.45 -17.63
CA GLU A 46 4.77 -22.41 -18.62
C GLU A 46 3.25 -22.13 -18.65
N LYS A 47 2.44 -23.17 -18.54
CA LYS A 47 0.99 -23.06 -18.53
C LYS A 47 0.46 -22.32 -17.31
N ALA A 48 1.04 -22.54 -16.12
CA ALA A 48 0.67 -21.82 -14.91
C ALA A 48 1.08 -20.34 -14.98
N VAL A 49 2.22 -20.03 -15.62
CA VAL A 49 2.65 -18.65 -15.88
C VAL A 49 1.69 -17.95 -16.85
N GLU A 50 1.32 -18.60 -17.93
CA GLU A 50 0.33 -18.10 -18.91
C GLU A 50 -1.02 -17.85 -18.22
N GLN A 51 -1.48 -18.77 -17.34
CA GLN A 51 -2.71 -18.61 -16.59
C GLN A 51 -2.63 -17.40 -15.65
N LEU A 52 -1.53 -17.22 -14.94
CA LEU A 52 -1.30 -16.04 -14.08
C LEU A 52 -1.36 -14.75 -14.90
N GLN A 53 -0.67 -14.70 -16.03
CA GLN A 53 -0.71 -13.53 -16.92
C GLN A 53 -2.12 -13.26 -17.44
N SER A 54 -2.87 -14.30 -17.81
CA SER A 54 -4.26 -14.19 -18.25
C SER A 54 -5.17 -13.68 -17.14
N ASP A 55 -5.02 -14.19 -15.92
CA ASP A 55 -5.81 -13.77 -14.77
C ASP A 55 -5.58 -12.29 -14.44
N VAL A 56 -4.31 -11.87 -14.44
CA VAL A 56 -3.94 -10.46 -14.19
C VAL A 56 -4.41 -9.55 -15.34
N GLN A 57 -4.27 -10.00 -16.60
CA GLN A 57 -4.76 -9.25 -17.76
C GLN A 57 -6.29 -9.09 -17.73
N LYS A 58 -7.01 -10.16 -17.38
CA LYS A 58 -8.46 -10.13 -17.25
C LYS A 58 -8.90 -9.13 -16.18
N LEU A 59 -8.25 -9.11 -15.04
CA LEU A 59 -8.52 -8.10 -14.02
C LEU A 59 -8.36 -6.68 -14.57
N ALA A 60 -7.25 -6.40 -15.26
CA ALA A 60 -7.02 -5.11 -15.87
C ALA A 60 -8.15 -4.71 -16.85
N THR A 61 -8.63 -5.68 -17.62
CA THR A 61 -9.73 -5.45 -18.59
C THR A 61 -11.08 -5.29 -17.90
N ASP A 62 -11.36 -6.10 -16.89
CA ASP A 62 -12.61 -6.06 -16.13
C ASP A 62 -12.69 -4.83 -15.19
N SER A 63 -11.56 -4.06 -15.02
CA SER A 63 -11.48 -2.83 -14.21
C SER A 63 -12.16 -1.64 -14.85
N VAL A 64 -12.54 -1.76 -16.09
CA VAL A 64 -13.28 -0.74 -16.80
C VAL A 64 -14.66 -1.27 -17.16
N ASP A 65 -15.68 -0.41 -17.08
CA ASP A 65 -16.99 -0.74 -17.57
C ASP A 65 -17.01 -0.80 -19.13
N LYS A 66 -18.14 -1.14 -19.71
CA LYS A 66 -18.32 -1.16 -21.17
C LYS A 66 -18.02 0.16 -21.87
N ASP A 67 -17.98 1.28 -21.14
CA ASP A 67 -17.70 2.62 -21.65
C ASP A 67 -16.25 3.02 -21.38
N GLY A 68 -15.38 2.07 -20.90
CA GLY A 68 -13.98 2.30 -20.57
C GLY A 68 -13.74 3.10 -19.28
N LYS A 69 -14.77 3.24 -18.44
CA LYS A 69 -14.66 3.94 -17.17
C LYS A 69 -14.31 2.96 -16.05
N PRO A 70 -13.48 3.34 -15.08
CA PRO A 70 -13.22 2.51 -13.92
C PRO A 70 -14.51 2.12 -13.21
N ALA A 71 -14.65 0.85 -12.88
CA ALA A 71 -15.77 0.37 -12.08
C ALA A 71 -15.66 0.92 -10.64
N ALA A 72 -16.77 0.96 -9.90
CA ALA A 72 -16.75 1.29 -8.48
C ALA A 72 -16.03 0.20 -7.68
N LEU A 73 -15.05 0.59 -6.86
CA LEU A 73 -14.08 -0.34 -6.28
C LEU A 73 -13.77 -0.04 -4.83
N GLY A 74 -13.41 -1.09 -4.08
CA GLY A 74 -12.90 -0.96 -2.72
C GLY A 74 -11.71 -1.87 -2.47
N TYR A 75 -10.71 -1.34 -1.75
CA TYR A 75 -9.53 -2.08 -1.30
C TYR A 75 -9.23 -1.80 0.15
N ARG A 76 -8.98 -2.86 0.90
CA ARG A 76 -8.27 -2.77 2.18
C ARG A 76 -6.78 -2.85 1.92
N LEU A 77 -6.05 -1.99 2.60
CA LEU A 77 -4.59 -1.89 2.57
C LEU A 77 -4.04 -2.16 3.96
N ALA A 78 -2.99 -2.96 4.06
CA ALA A 78 -2.14 -3.01 5.25
C ALA A 78 -0.67 -2.87 4.83
N ILE A 79 0.04 -1.93 5.44
CA ILE A 79 1.48 -1.76 5.28
C ILE A 79 2.12 -1.96 6.64
N THR A 80 3.15 -2.79 6.70
CA THR A 80 3.98 -2.93 7.89
C THR A 80 5.44 -2.65 7.56
N VAL A 81 6.13 -1.96 8.47
CA VAL A 81 7.57 -1.74 8.40
C VAL A 81 8.15 -2.09 9.75
N LYS A 82 9.08 -3.04 9.81
CA LYS A 82 9.67 -3.46 11.07
C LYS A 82 11.14 -3.81 10.92
N GLY A 83 11.95 -3.39 11.88
CA GLY A 83 13.36 -3.76 11.90
C GLY A 83 14.26 -2.67 12.48
N SER A 84 15.53 -2.79 12.18
CA SER A 84 16.56 -1.84 12.62
C SER A 84 17.43 -1.45 11.44
N THR A 85 17.72 -0.17 11.32
CA THR A 85 18.66 0.36 10.34
C THR A 85 19.73 1.19 11.03
N GLN A 86 20.87 1.36 10.37
CA GLN A 86 21.94 2.23 10.86
C GLN A 86 22.05 3.48 10.01
N LYS A 87 22.11 4.63 10.67
CA LYS A 87 22.35 5.91 10.03
C LYS A 87 23.36 6.71 10.85
N ASP A 88 24.46 7.10 10.21
CA ASP A 88 25.54 7.90 10.84
C ASP A 88 26.05 7.30 12.17
N GLY A 89 26.17 5.96 12.23
CA GLY A 89 26.62 5.23 13.43
C GLY A 89 25.53 5.00 14.49
N THR A 90 24.36 5.56 14.31
CA THR A 90 23.21 5.40 15.24
C THR A 90 22.27 4.30 14.73
N THR A 91 21.91 3.38 15.63
CA THR A 91 20.88 2.36 15.33
C THR A 91 19.49 2.95 15.54
N VAL A 92 18.66 2.87 14.52
CA VAL A 92 17.26 3.28 14.55
C VAL A 92 16.37 2.03 14.45
N ASN A 93 15.60 1.76 15.48
CA ASN A 93 14.59 0.71 15.47
C ASN A 93 13.27 1.32 14.98
N ILE A 94 12.56 0.62 14.11
CA ILE A 94 11.28 1.06 13.54
C ILE A 94 10.27 -0.07 13.67
N ASP A 95 9.07 0.26 14.14
CA ASP A 95 7.88 -0.61 14.09
C ASP A 95 6.70 0.26 13.65
N GLY A 96 6.21 0.01 12.45
CA GLY A 96 5.16 0.81 11.83
C GLY A 96 4.08 -0.07 11.20
N LYS A 97 2.83 0.34 11.40
CA LYS A 97 1.67 -0.26 10.77
C LYS A 97 0.76 0.84 10.23
N ILE A 98 0.35 0.70 8.98
CA ILE A 98 -0.68 1.52 8.34
C ILE A 98 -1.75 0.58 7.83
N GLU A 99 -2.98 0.81 8.17
CA GLU A 99 -4.16 0.10 7.65
C GLU A 99 -5.09 1.11 6.99
N GLY A 100 -5.74 0.70 5.92
CA GLY A 100 -6.59 1.62 5.19
C GLY A 100 -7.67 0.98 4.37
N LEU A 101 -8.55 1.83 3.92
CA LEU A 101 -9.60 1.56 2.98
C LEU A 101 -9.55 2.64 1.89
N LEU A 102 -9.47 2.20 0.65
CA LEU A 102 -9.52 3.04 -0.54
C LEU A 102 -10.75 2.62 -1.35
N THR A 103 -11.56 3.56 -1.76
CA THR A 103 -12.75 3.27 -2.58
C THR A 103 -12.90 4.27 -3.71
N THR A 104 -13.45 3.80 -4.83
CA THR A 104 -13.93 4.67 -5.90
C THR A 104 -15.42 4.45 -6.08
N ASP A 105 -16.15 5.47 -6.49
CA ASP A 105 -17.55 5.38 -6.87
C ASP A 105 -17.72 5.34 -8.40
N GLU A 106 -18.97 5.18 -8.87
CA GLU A 106 -19.33 5.16 -10.30
C GLU A 106 -19.01 6.50 -11.02
N LYS A 107 -18.80 7.58 -10.28
CA LYS A 107 -18.39 8.88 -10.82
C LYS A 107 -16.89 9.08 -10.76
N GLN A 108 -16.13 8.04 -10.39
CA GLN A 108 -14.67 8.07 -10.21
C GLN A 108 -14.21 8.96 -9.05
N ASN A 109 -15.09 9.30 -8.11
CA ASN A 109 -14.65 9.96 -6.90
C ASN A 109 -13.87 8.98 -6.04
N VAL A 110 -12.70 9.40 -5.60
CA VAL A 110 -11.83 8.63 -4.70
C VAL A 110 -12.12 9.01 -3.27
N SER A 111 -12.28 8.00 -2.41
CA SER A 111 -12.34 8.18 -0.97
C SER A 111 -11.32 7.26 -0.30
N ALA A 112 -10.61 7.77 0.68
CA ALA A 112 -9.61 7.02 1.44
C ALA A 112 -9.79 7.23 2.94
N GLN A 113 -9.53 6.17 3.69
CA GLN A 113 -9.40 6.20 5.14
C GLN A 113 -8.14 5.44 5.51
N LEU A 114 -7.27 6.03 6.32
CA LEU A 114 -6.03 5.43 6.78
C LEU A 114 -5.95 5.52 8.31
N SER A 115 -5.42 4.48 8.93
CA SER A 115 -5.02 4.45 10.34
C SER A 115 -3.55 4.08 10.40
N ALA A 116 -2.74 4.86 11.10
CA ALA A 116 -1.31 4.62 11.23
C ALA A 116 -0.88 4.56 12.68
N THR A 117 0.00 3.62 13.00
CA THR A 117 0.73 3.55 14.26
C THR A 117 2.19 3.31 13.91
N ILE A 118 3.05 4.24 14.27
CA ILE A 118 4.48 4.16 13.96
C ILE A 118 5.25 4.50 15.24
N SER A 119 6.18 3.64 15.61
CA SER A 119 7.16 3.91 16.65
C SER A 119 8.56 3.80 16.08
N ALA A 120 9.42 4.71 16.49
CA ALA A 120 10.85 4.64 16.22
C ALA A 120 11.63 4.94 17.51
N SER A 121 12.74 4.24 17.71
CA SER A 121 13.65 4.55 18.81
C SER A 121 15.08 4.57 18.33
N THR A 122 15.86 5.47 18.91
CA THR A 122 17.29 5.56 18.69
C THR A 122 18.00 5.48 20.02
N LYS A 123 19.17 4.86 20.04
CA LYS A 123 20.01 4.84 21.20
C LYS A 123 21.27 5.69 20.94
N ASN A 124 21.45 6.73 21.72
CA ASN A 124 22.65 7.56 21.65
C ASN A 124 23.87 6.70 22.05
N PRO A 125 24.88 6.53 21.18
CA PRO A 125 26.03 5.68 21.48
C PRO A 125 26.93 6.21 22.59
N GLU A 126 26.89 7.51 22.88
CA GLU A 126 27.76 8.15 23.89
C GLU A 126 27.10 8.18 25.26
N THR A 127 25.78 8.53 25.33
CA THR A 127 25.06 8.67 26.60
C THR A 127 24.29 7.44 27.00
N ASN A 128 24.09 6.47 26.09
CA ASN A 128 23.20 5.32 26.26
C ASN A 128 21.70 5.69 26.45
N GLU A 129 21.36 6.95 26.28
CA GLU A 129 19.96 7.39 26.36
C GLU A 129 19.19 6.95 25.15
N GLU A 130 17.95 6.52 25.35
CA GLU A 130 17.03 6.12 24.29
C GLU A 130 16.05 7.28 24.03
N GLU A 131 16.03 7.72 22.78
CA GLU A 131 15.03 8.67 22.29
C GLU A 131 13.97 7.91 21.52
N ALA A 132 12.72 8.11 21.88
CA ALA A 132 11.59 7.45 21.24
C ALA A 132 10.68 8.48 20.56
N ILE A 133 10.19 8.08 19.38
CA ILE A 133 9.18 8.80 18.62
C ILE A 133 7.99 7.84 18.48
N ALA A 134 6.80 8.33 18.77
CA ALA A 134 5.57 7.61 18.55
C ALA A 134 4.58 8.48 17.78
N PHE A 135 4.00 7.91 16.74
CA PHE A 135 2.92 8.50 15.96
C PHE A 135 1.73 7.56 15.93
N LYS A 136 0.55 8.10 16.21
CA LYS A 136 -0.71 7.42 15.99
C LYS A 136 -1.66 8.40 15.33
N GLY A 137 -2.34 8.00 14.26
CA GLY A 137 -3.26 8.90 13.60
C GLY A 137 -4.23 8.19 12.70
N ASN A 138 -5.32 8.90 12.38
CA ASN A 138 -6.27 8.53 11.36
C ASN A 138 -6.35 9.67 10.35
N ALA A 139 -6.51 9.34 9.09
CA ALA A 139 -6.69 10.29 8.01
C ALA A 139 -7.82 9.86 7.09
N TRP A 140 -8.52 10.84 6.53
CA TRP A 140 -9.58 10.63 5.55
C TRP A 140 -9.39 11.62 4.41
N ALA A 141 -9.71 11.19 3.20
CA ALA A 141 -9.69 12.03 2.02
C ALA A 141 -10.90 11.74 1.14
N PHE A 142 -11.51 12.78 0.60
CA PHE A 142 -12.70 12.70 -0.23
C PHE A 142 -12.54 13.64 -1.43
N SER A 143 -12.34 13.07 -2.63
CA SER A 143 -12.15 13.88 -3.84
C SER A 143 -13.41 14.65 -4.25
N GLU A 144 -14.60 14.08 -4.03
CA GLU A 144 -15.87 14.75 -4.34
C GLU A 144 -16.04 16.08 -3.60
N SER A 145 -15.71 16.13 -2.32
CA SER A 145 -15.82 17.33 -1.49
C SER A 145 -14.54 18.15 -1.44
N ASN A 146 -13.46 17.70 -2.07
CA ASN A 146 -12.13 18.27 -2.00
C ASN A 146 -11.62 18.46 -0.55
N LYS A 147 -11.93 17.53 0.35
CA LYS A 147 -11.59 17.62 1.76
C LYS A 147 -10.73 16.44 2.20
N ALA A 148 -9.77 16.75 3.07
CA ALA A 148 -9.05 15.76 3.85
C ALA A 148 -9.16 16.10 5.35
N TYR A 149 -9.16 15.08 6.18
CA TYR A 149 -9.21 15.19 7.63
C TYR A 149 -8.07 14.38 8.23
N ALA A 150 -7.49 14.85 9.32
CA ALA A 150 -6.50 14.10 10.08
C ALA A 150 -6.74 14.26 11.57
N ASP A 151 -6.68 13.14 12.28
CA ASP A 151 -6.66 13.08 13.74
C ASP A 151 -5.32 12.49 14.15
N ILE A 152 -4.46 13.27 14.76
CA ILE A 152 -3.06 12.91 15.01
C ILE A 152 -2.72 12.99 16.50
N ASP A 153 -1.92 12.04 16.94
CA ASP A 153 -1.24 12.00 18.23
C ASP A 153 0.24 11.68 17.98
N PHE A 154 1.10 12.63 18.22
CA PHE A 154 2.54 12.52 18.00
C PHE A 154 3.28 12.80 19.30
N GLN A 155 4.26 11.98 19.61
CA GLN A 155 5.11 12.12 20.77
C GLN A 155 6.58 12.01 20.36
N MET A 156 7.39 12.96 20.79
CA MET A 156 8.83 12.97 20.57
C MET A 156 9.54 13.66 21.74
N ALA A 157 10.58 13.04 22.31
CA ALA A 157 11.42 13.62 23.38
C ALA A 157 10.62 14.27 24.53
N GLY A 158 9.53 13.60 24.96
CA GLY A 158 8.64 14.09 26.03
C GLY A 158 7.62 15.15 25.60
N THR A 159 7.68 15.65 24.37
CA THR A 159 6.68 16.57 23.82
C THR A 159 5.56 15.77 23.17
N LYS A 160 4.31 16.08 23.53
CA LYS A 160 3.12 15.48 22.93
C LYS A 160 2.35 16.55 22.14
N ILE A 161 2.02 16.20 20.90
CA ILE A 161 1.22 17.01 19.99
C ILE A 161 0.02 16.20 19.57
N SER A 162 -1.18 16.70 19.77
CA SER A 162 -2.39 16.05 19.29
C SER A 162 -3.36 17.07 18.73
N GLY A 163 -4.13 16.68 17.73
CA GLY A 163 -5.10 17.58 17.12
C GLY A 163 -5.89 16.95 16.00
N LYS A 164 -7.01 17.61 15.70
CA LYS A 164 -7.90 17.29 14.59
C LYS A 164 -7.86 18.42 13.56
N TYR A 165 -7.52 18.10 12.31
CA TYR A 165 -7.27 19.07 11.26
C TYR A 165 -8.09 18.74 10.02
N CYS A 166 -8.61 19.79 9.37
CA CYS A 166 -9.25 19.73 8.07
C CYS A 166 -8.39 20.47 7.05
N PHE A 167 -8.19 19.87 5.88
CA PHE A 167 -7.36 20.39 4.79
C PHE A 167 -8.19 20.48 3.51
N ASP A 168 -7.80 21.40 2.63
CA ASP A 168 -8.13 21.31 1.21
C ASP A 168 -7.29 20.21 0.56
N LEU A 169 -7.94 19.21 -0.05
CA LEU A 169 -7.26 18.04 -0.58
C LEU A 169 -6.34 18.40 -1.76
N LYS A 170 -6.79 19.27 -2.65
CA LYS A 170 -5.99 19.69 -3.82
C LYS A 170 -4.77 20.50 -3.39
N GLU A 171 -4.94 21.39 -2.42
CA GLU A 171 -3.82 22.15 -1.85
C GLU A 171 -2.82 21.23 -1.17
N LEU A 172 -3.29 20.26 -0.40
CA LEU A 172 -2.44 19.27 0.27
C LEU A 172 -1.63 18.45 -0.73
N LEU A 173 -2.26 17.94 -1.78
CA LEU A 173 -1.61 17.13 -2.82
C LEU A 173 -0.64 17.98 -3.64
N GLY A 174 -1.03 19.19 -4.02
CA GLY A 174 -0.17 20.13 -4.75
C GLY A 174 1.10 20.49 -3.96
N ASN A 175 0.96 20.75 -2.66
CA ASN A 175 2.11 21.02 -1.78
C ASN A 175 3.04 19.79 -1.62
N ALA A 176 2.49 18.57 -1.71
CA ALA A 176 3.27 17.33 -1.70
C ALA A 176 3.88 16.99 -3.08
N GLY A 177 3.59 17.77 -4.12
CA GLY A 177 4.01 17.46 -5.50
C GLY A 177 3.33 16.22 -6.08
N ILE A 178 2.16 15.85 -5.55
CA ILE A 178 1.39 14.68 -5.99
C ILE A 178 0.25 15.16 -6.88
N GLU A 179 0.33 14.84 -8.16
CA GLU A 179 -0.79 14.97 -9.09
C GLU A 179 -1.49 13.64 -9.19
N ILE A 180 -2.75 13.56 -8.74
CA ILE A 180 -3.60 12.39 -8.94
C ILE A 180 -4.46 12.64 -10.15
N ASN A 181 -4.03 12.17 -11.29
CA ASN A 181 -4.85 12.09 -12.50
C ASN A 181 -5.28 10.62 -12.67
N PRO A 182 -6.52 10.26 -12.36
CA PRO A 182 -6.99 8.87 -12.51
C PRO A 182 -6.85 8.32 -13.94
N GLY A 183 -6.74 9.22 -14.95
CA GLY A 183 -6.54 8.84 -16.34
C GLY A 183 -5.09 8.57 -16.75
N ASP A 184 -4.10 8.89 -15.90
CA ASP A 184 -2.67 8.73 -16.22
C ASP A 184 -2.12 7.34 -15.86
N ILE A 185 -2.97 6.45 -15.33
CA ILE A 185 -2.57 5.08 -15.05
C ILE A 185 -2.62 4.28 -16.35
N GLU A 186 -1.48 4.17 -17.03
CA GLU A 186 -1.36 3.35 -18.23
C GLU A 186 -1.31 1.86 -17.84
N ILE A 187 -2.50 1.22 -17.84
CA ILE A 187 -2.65 -0.22 -17.54
C ILE A 187 -1.74 -1.07 -18.41
N ASP A 188 -1.57 -0.70 -19.68
CA ASP A 188 -0.71 -1.42 -20.62
C ASP A 188 0.76 -1.34 -20.22
N GLU A 189 1.25 -0.20 -19.76
CA GLU A 189 2.62 -0.08 -19.25
C GLU A 189 2.82 -0.93 -18.01
N ALA A 190 1.86 -0.89 -17.08
CA ALA A 190 1.83 -1.70 -15.90
C ALA A 190 1.91 -3.21 -16.21
N MET A 191 1.11 -3.65 -17.16
CA MET A 191 1.11 -5.04 -17.63
C MET A 191 2.42 -5.43 -18.30
N ASN A 192 3.03 -4.53 -19.08
CA ASN A 192 4.31 -4.78 -19.71
C ASN A 192 5.44 -4.91 -18.67
N GLN A 193 5.44 -4.07 -17.63
CA GLN A 193 6.37 -4.19 -16.51
C GLN A 193 6.19 -5.52 -15.77
N PHE A 194 4.95 -5.92 -15.47
CA PHE A 194 4.65 -7.20 -14.83
C PHE A 194 5.14 -8.38 -15.69
N LYS A 195 4.85 -8.40 -16.99
CA LYS A 195 5.36 -9.42 -17.91
C LYS A 195 6.88 -9.45 -17.95
N SER A 196 7.53 -8.29 -17.93
CA SER A 196 9.00 -8.20 -17.89
C SER A 196 9.58 -8.83 -16.62
N ILE A 197 8.96 -8.61 -15.46
CA ILE A 197 9.36 -9.24 -14.20
C ILE A 197 9.21 -10.76 -14.28
N LEU A 198 8.09 -11.25 -14.81
CA LEU A 198 7.87 -12.70 -14.95
C LEU A 198 8.83 -13.36 -15.95
N ALA A 199 9.31 -12.63 -16.95
CA ALA A 199 10.26 -13.12 -17.95
C ALA A 199 11.74 -13.05 -17.51
N ASP A 200 12.05 -12.38 -16.39
CA ASP A 200 13.41 -12.30 -15.87
C ASP A 200 13.89 -13.68 -15.41
N THR A 201 15.08 -14.09 -15.85
CA THR A 201 15.67 -15.41 -15.55
C THR A 201 15.95 -15.62 -14.05
N ASN A 202 16.03 -14.55 -13.27
CA ASN A 202 16.21 -14.59 -11.81
C ASN A 202 14.86 -14.65 -11.05
N THR A 203 13.75 -14.51 -11.76
CA THR A 203 12.43 -14.63 -11.15
C THR A 203 12.03 -16.09 -11.03
N LYS A 204 11.56 -16.48 -9.84
CA LYS A 204 11.03 -17.81 -9.58
C LYS A 204 9.55 -17.71 -9.26
N ILE A 205 8.76 -18.58 -9.90
CA ILE A 205 7.32 -18.60 -9.73
C ILE A 205 6.92 -19.97 -9.20
N TYR A 206 6.19 -19.95 -8.11
CA TYR A 206 5.67 -21.14 -7.44
C TYR A 206 4.14 -21.08 -7.43
N VAL A 207 3.50 -22.23 -7.42
CA VAL A 207 2.05 -22.36 -7.32
C VAL A 207 1.67 -23.27 -6.15
N ASP A 208 0.49 -23.02 -5.55
CA ASP A 208 -0.18 -23.92 -4.63
C ASP A 208 -1.64 -24.03 -5.04
N GLY A 209 -1.97 -25.16 -5.67
CA GLY A 209 -3.24 -25.35 -6.35
C GLY A 209 -3.40 -24.43 -7.57
N ASP A 210 -4.65 -24.12 -7.90
CA ASP A 210 -4.99 -23.37 -9.13
C ASP A 210 -5.16 -21.85 -8.89
N ASN A 211 -4.96 -21.38 -7.68
CA ASN A 211 -5.35 -20.02 -7.29
C ASN A 211 -4.34 -19.28 -6.39
N LYS A 212 -3.21 -19.87 -6.06
CA LYS A 212 -2.17 -19.22 -5.26
C LYS A 212 -0.84 -19.21 -6.01
N TYR A 213 -0.25 -18.05 -6.09
CA TYR A 213 1.04 -17.84 -6.71
C TYR A 213 1.98 -17.13 -5.73
N LYS A 214 3.24 -17.57 -5.73
CA LYS A 214 4.35 -16.92 -5.05
C LYS A 214 5.41 -16.61 -6.08
N ILE A 215 5.84 -15.37 -6.16
CA ILE A 215 6.84 -14.88 -7.10
C ILE A 215 8.00 -14.33 -6.28
N GLU A 216 9.19 -14.86 -6.50
CA GLU A 216 10.43 -14.36 -5.92
C GLU A 216 11.25 -13.69 -7.02
N ALA A 217 11.56 -12.43 -6.86
CA ALA A 217 12.35 -11.64 -7.79
C ALA A 217 13.42 -10.83 -7.05
N THR A 218 14.50 -10.49 -7.75
CA THR A 218 15.53 -9.59 -7.23
C THR A 218 15.42 -8.25 -7.92
N VAL A 219 15.13 -7.21 -7.16
CA VAL A 219 15.01 -5.84 -7.66
C VAL A 219 16.10 -4.99 -7.02
N ASP A 220 17.00 -4.42 -7.80
CA ASP A 220 18.15 -3.62 -7.35
C ASP A 220 19.00 -4.34 -6.27
N GLY A 221 19.15 -5.67 -6.40
CA GLY A 221 19.91 -6.50 -5.46
C GLY A 221 19.16 -6.86 -4.17
N THR A 222 17.90 -6.47 -4.05
CA THR A 222 17.02 -6.83 -2.93
C THR A 222 16.03 -7.91 -3.36
N MET A 223 15.93 -8.98 -2.58
CA MET A 223 14.93 -10.00 -2.81
C MET A 223 13.55 -9.50 -2.38
N VAL A 224 12.61 -9.60 -3.29
CA VAL A 224 11.21 -9.25 -3.09
C VAL A 224 10.36 -10.49 -3.33
N THR A 225 9.38 -10.73 -2.49
CA THR A 225 8.41 -11.82 -2.64
C THR A 225 7.02 -11.24 -2.83
N ALA A 226 6.39 -11.58 -3.94
CA ALA A 226 4.98 -11.25 -4.18
C ALA A 226 4.12 -12.51 -4.05
N TYR A 227 2.95 -12.34 -3.46
CA TYR A 227 1.93 -13.38 -3.36
C TYR A 227 0.67 -12.89 -4.05
N LEU A 228 0.07 -13.73 -4.85
CA LEU A 228 -1.23 -13.50 -5.45
C LEU A 228 -2.16 -14.65 -5.04
N PHE A 229 -3.34 -14.30 -4.61
CA PHE A 229 -4.39 -15.25 -4.28
C PHE A 229 -5.67 -14.90 -5.03
N LYS A 230 -6.10 -15.79 -5.94
CA LYS A 230 -7.36 -15.65 -6.65
C LYS A 230 -8.48 -16.26 -5.82
N THR A 231 -9.45 -15.45 -5.42
CA THR A 231 -10.62 -15.90 -4.67
C THR A 231 -11.57 -16.71 -5.56
N LYS A 232 -12.53 -17.39 -4.95
CA LYS A 232 -13.56 -18.15 -5.70
C LYS A 232 -14.39 -17.28 -6.64
N ASP A 233 -14.54 -16.01 -6.29
CA ASP A 233 -15.31 -15.03 -7.07
C ASP A 233 -14.44 -14.34 -8.15
N GLY A 234 -13.21 -14.80 -8.33
CA GLY A 234 -12.30 -14.30 -9.37
C GLY A 234 -11.47 -13.08 -8.97
N ASN A 235 -11.61 -12.59 -7.76
CA ASN A 235 -10.85 -11.45 -7.26
C ASN A 235 -9.42 -11.84 -6.94
N ILE A 236 -8.47 -10.90 -7.04
CA ILE A 236 -7.08 -11.14 -6.66
C ILE A 236 -6.75 -10.31 -5.43
N CYS A 237 -6.28 -11.01 -4.40
CA CYS A 237 -5.57 -10.44 -3.28
C CYS A 237 -4.08 -10.44 -3.57
N PHE A 238 -3.40 -9.41 -3.15
CA PHE A 238 -1.97 -9.24 -3.41
C PHE A 238 -1.21 -8.91 -2.14
N LYS A 239 -0.06 -9.55 -1.94
CA LYS A 239 0.87 -9.20 -0.87
C LYS A 239 2.27 -9.10 -1.43
N LEU A 240 3.00 -8.08 -1.04
CA LEU A 240 4.41 -7.87 -1.33
C LEU A 240 5.21 -7.86 -0.04
N GLU A 241 6.32 -8.57 -0.01
CA GLU A 241 7.26 -8.59 1.12
C GLU A 241 8.68 -8.38 0.62
N GLY A 242 9.47 -7.65 1.39
CA GLY A 242 10.88 -7.46 1.11
C GLY A 242 11.65 -6.97 2.33
N THR A 243 12.96 -7.10 2.29
CA THR A 243 13.83 -6.59 3.35
C THR A 243 14.93 -5.76 2.74
N ALA A 244 15.02 -4.50 3.13
CA ALA A 244 16.06 -3.58 2.69
C ALA A 244 16.64 -2.81 3.87
N ASP A 245 17.96 -2.72 3.94
CA ASP A 245 18.70 -1.98 4.97
C ASP A 245 18.28 -2.36 6.40
N GLY A 246 17.94 -3.65 6.64
CA GLY A 246 17.51 -4.17 7.94
C GLY A 246 16.04 -3.93 8.27
N LEU A 247 15.28 -3.32 7.37
CA LEU A 247 13.85 -3.10 7.52
C LEU A 247 13.06 -4.10 6.68
N ALA A 248 12.23 -4.91 7.32
CA ALA A 248 11.23 -5.74 6.66
C ALA A 248 10.00 -4.87 6.35
N VAL A 249 9.58 -4.89 5.09
CA VAL A 249 8.41 -4.18 4.61
C VAL A 249 7.43 -5.20 4.05
N SER A 250 6.16 -5.06 4.42
CA SER A 250 5.08 -5.85 3.82
C SER A 250 3.93 -4.93 3.43
N VAL A 251 3.31 -5.22 2.29
CA VAL A 251 2.12 -4.55 1.81
C VAL A 251 1.12 -5.60 1.39
N ASP A 252 -0.07 -5.52 1.94
CA ASP A 252 -1.19 -6.42 1.66
C ASP A 252 -2.37 -5.61 1.13
N LEU A 253 -2.89 -6.01 -0.02
CA LEU A 253 -4.04 -5.40 -0.69
C LEU A 253 -5.12 -6.46 -0.90
N ARG A 254 -6.32 -6.19 -0.40
CA ARG A 254 -7.47 -7.08 -0.54
C ARG A 254 -8.69 -6.32 -1.02
N PRO A 255 -9.38 -6.82 -2.05
CA PRO A 255 -10.65 -6.26 -2.49
C PRO A 255 -11.68 -6.29 -1.35
N THR A 256 -12.55 -5.26 -1.29
CA THR A 256 -13.63 -5.18 -0.30
C THR A 256 -14.84 -4.43 -0.85
N GLN A 257 -16.00 -4.68 -0.28
CA GLN A 257 -17.24 -3.91 -0.55
C GLN A 257 -17.47 -2.79 0.47
N ASP A 258 -16.59 -2.68 1.46
CA ASP A 258 -16.70 -1.61 2.44
C ASP A 258 -16.57 -0.24 1.78
N LYS A 259 -17.21 0.71 2.41
CA LYS A 259 -17.13 2.12 1.98
C LYS A 259 -16.43 2.95 3.04
N VAL A 260 -15.64 3.89 2.60
CA VAL A 260 -15.05 4.90 3.48
C VAL A 260 -16.18 5.71 4.11
N LYS A 261 -16.12 5.84 5.42
CA LYS A 261 -17.03 6.66 6.21
C LYS A 261 -16.33 7.95 6.61
N SER A 262 -17.04 9.06 6.51
CA SER A 262 -16.52 10.33 7.05
C SER A 262 -16.22 10.20 8.53
N PRO A 263 -15.22 10.93 9.04
CA PRO A 263 -14.98 10.98 10.47
C PRO A 263 -16.22 11.52 11.20
N GLU A 264 -16.45 11.00 12.41
CA GLU A 264 -17.50 11.55 13.26
C GLU A 264 -17.18 12.99 13.63
N LYS A 265 -18.22 13.81 13.79
CA LYS A 265 -18.11 15.20 14.25
C LYS A 265 -17.07 16.02 13.48
N THR A 266 -17.27 16.14 12.18
CA THR A 266 -16.37 16.90 11.29
C THR A 266 -16.24 18.39 11.67
N ASP A 267 -17.15 18.93 12.47
CA ASP A 267 -17.12 20.27 13.06
C ASP A 267 -16.03 20.45 14.14
N GLU A 268 -15.53 19.35 14.73
CA GLU A 268 -14.39 19.39 15.66
C GLU A 268 -13.04 19.55 14.94
N TYR A 269 -12.98 19.39 13.61
CA TYR A 269 -11.75 19.50 12.84
C TYR A 269 -11.47 20.96 12.47
N GLY A 270 -10.45 21.54 13.10
CA GLY A 270 -10.00 22.89 12.81
C GLY A 270 -9.32 22.99 11.43
N LYS A 271 -9.46 24.14 10.77
CA LYS A 271 -8.71 24.38 9.55
C LYS A 271 -7.22 24.43 9.87
N PHE A 272 -6.42 23.66 9.14
CA PHE A 272 -4.97 23.69 9.27
C PHE A 272 -4.44 25.03 8.73
N ASP A 273 -3.74 25.79 9.55
CA ASP A 273 -3.21 27.12 9.22
C ASP A 273 -1.77 27.10 8.67
N GLY A 274 -1.27 25.92 8.29
CA GLY A 274 0.08 25.73 7.78
C GLY A 274 1.16 25.65 8.85
N LYS A 275 0.83 25.74 10.13
CA LYS A 275 1.77 25.63 11.23
C LYS A 275 1.49 24.36 12.02
N LEU A 276 2.43 23.44 11.99
CA LEU A 276 2.43 22.37 12.97
C LEU A 276 2.86 22.99 14.32
N PRO A 277 2.27 22.57 15.43
CA PRO A 277 2.54 23.16 16.74
C PRO A 277 3.89 22.70 17.33
N PHE A 278 4.99 22.84 16.57
CA PHE A 278 6.37 22.68 17.06
C PHE A 278 7.17 23.94 16.98
#